data_717b675878e493e988dc848ccf065cd2
#
_entry.id   717b675878e493e988dc848ccf065cd2
#
_cell.length_a   1.000
_cell.length_b   1.000
_cell.length_c   1.000
_cell.angle_alpha   90.00
_cell.angle_beta   90.00
_cell.angle_gamma   90.00
#
_symmetry.space_group_name_H-M   'P 1'
#
loop_
_entity.id
_entity.type
_entity.pdbx_description
1 polymer ?
#
loop_
_entity_poly.entity_id
_entity_poly.type
_entity_poly.pdbx_seq_one_letter_code
_entity_poly.pdbx_strand_id
1 'polypeptide(L)'
;MISRPSLFKVPGGDTVQLHETAEALRKIGVEVDFKASDAKIDYGNYQLIHFFNIIRPNVISYHLKRSSLPYVISTIFVDYSEIESKHRPWPFRLLNQLLGADGMEYIKTLARFFKNGEAILDFRYLWNGHKRSVEKVLKGAELLLPNSESELNRLKRRYRFSTPHRVVPNAVNQAFFKDQGQNEEASVRSSILCVARIEMIKNQLNLIKAVNQTSFELRLIGKAAPNHQEYYEKCKKEAGANVTFLGQLD
;
A
#
# COMPACT_ATOMS: atom_id res chain seq x y z
N MET A 1 -1.00 -10.44 13.98
CA MET A 1 -0.65 -9.69 12.76
C MET A 1 -0.06 -8.34 13.13
N ILE A 2 1.04 -7.91 12.48
CA ILE A 2 1.72 -6.65 12.78
C ILE A 2 1.75 -5.76 11.53
N SER A 3 1.34 -4.50 11.67
CA SER A 3 1.35 -3.50 10.61
C SER A 3 1.75 -2.11 11.11
N ARG A 4 1.79 -1.12 10.22
CA ARG A 4 2.24 0.25 10.52
C ARG A 4 1.43 0.92 11.65
N PRO A 5 2.04 1.82 12.45
CA PRO A 5 1.34 2.48 13.57
C PRO A 5 0.12 3.30 13.14
N SER A 6 0.16 3.86 11.93
CA SER A 6 -0.93 4.68 11.39
C SER A 6 -2.06 3.89 10.72
N LEU A 7 -2.09 2.56 10.86
CA LEU A 7 -3.04 1.69 10.16
C LEU A 7 -4.51 2.12 10.37
N PHE A 8 -4.86 2.42 11.62
CA PHE A 8 -6.24 2.80 11.97
C PHE A 8 -6.50 4.31 11.83
N LYS A 9 -5.46 5.16 11.85
CA LYS A 9 -5.61 6.61 11.71
C LYS A 9 -5.75 7.04 10.24
N VAL A 10 -5.09 6.32 9.35
CA VAL A 10 -5.11 6.58 7.90
C VAL A 10 -5.32 5.25 7.18
N PRO A 11 -6.57 4.74 7.16
CA PRO A 11 -6.88 3.48 6.51
C PRO A 11 -6.58 3.53 5.01
N GLY A 12 -6.18 2.40 4.46
CA GLY A 12 -5.86 2.21 3.06
C GLY A 12 -6.13 0.78 2.61
N GLY A 13 -5.75 0.43 1.39
CA GLY A 13 -5.91 -0.94 0.90
C GLY A 13 -5.19 -2.00 1.74
N ASP A 14 -4.07 -1.65 2.34
CA ASP A 14 -3.35 -2.51 3.30
C ASP A 14 -4.15 -2.78 4.58
N THR A 15 -4.94 -1.81 5.04
CA THR A 15 -5.83 -1.96 6.20
C THR A 15 -6.96 -2.94 5.90
N VAL A 16 -7.59 -2.79 4.74
CA VAL A 16 -8.66 -3.69 4.28
C VAL A 16 -8.12 -5.10 4.12
N GLN A 17 -6.99 -5.27 3.42
CA GLN A 17 -6.38 -6.59 3.22
C GLN A 17 -6.06 -7.28 4.55
N LEU A 18 -5.49 -6.55 5.51
CA LEU A 18 -5.16 -7.10 6.83
C LEU A 18 -6.43 -7.54 7.58
N HIS A 19 -7.47 -6.71 7.58
CA HIS A 19 -8.74 -7.01 8.25
C HIS A 19 -9.42 -8.23 7.63
N GLU A 20 -9.60 -8.25 6.32
CA GLU A 20 -10.25 -9.35 5.61
C GLU A 20 -9.46 -10.67 5.75
N THR A 21 -8.13 -10.59 5.73
CA THR A 21 -7.28 -11.77 5.97
C THR A 21 -7.50 -12.33 7.38
N ALA A 22 -7.59 -11.47 8.40
CA ALA A 22 -7.82 -11.92 9.76
C ALA A 22 -9.21 -12.52 9.95
N GLU A 23 -10.24 -11.90 9.38
CA GLU A 23 -11.60 -12.44 9.43
C GLU A 23 -11.69 -13.81 8.75
N ALA A 24 -11.04 -13.98 7.60
CA ALA A 24 -10.99 -15.27 6.92
C ALA A 24 -10.28 -16.34 7.75
N LEU A 25 -9.16 -16.01 8.42
CA LEU A 25 -8.44 -16.91 9.30
C LEU A 25 -9.25 -17.28 10.55
N ARG A 26 -9.95 -16.33 11.16
CA ARG A 26 -10.84 -16.57 12.30
C ARG A 26 -11.97 -17.54 11.95
N LYS A 27 -12.55 -17.44 10.76
CA LYS A 27 -13.59 -18.35 10.26
C LYS A 27 -13.13 -19.82 10.17
N ILE A 28 -11.84 -20.06 10.03
CA ILE A 28 -11.25 -21.41 10.01
C ILE A 28 -10.59 -21.80 11.34
N GLY A 29 -10.90 -21.07 12.44
CA GLY A 29 -10.46 -21.40 13.79
C GLY A 29 -9.08 -20.87 14.20
N VAL A 30 -8.47 -19.97 13.43
CA VAL A 30 -7.20 -19.32 13.81
C VAL A 30 -7.48 -18.10 14.68
N GLU A 31 -6.89 -18.06 15.87
CA GLU A 31 -6.93 -16.85 16.69
C GLU A 31 -6.00 -15.76 16.12
N VAL A 32 -6.54 -14.59 15.90
CA VAL A 32 -5.80 -13.49 15.26
C VAL A 32 -5.93 -12.19 16.04
N ASP A 33 -4.78 -11.68 16.49
CA ASP A 33 -4.61 -10.37 17.08
C ASP A 33 -3.98 -9.37 16.11
N PHE A 34 -4.46 -8.12 16.16
CA PHE A 34 -3.82 -6.99 15.49
C PHE A 34 -2.95 -6.21 16.45
N LYS A 35 -1.72 -5.96 16.05
CA LYS A 35 -0.80 -5.09 16.81
C LYS A 35 -0.21 -4.03 15.88
N ALA A 36 -0.22 -2.79 16.33
CA ALA A 36 0.57 -1.75 15.71
C ALA A 36 2.05 -2.04 15.96
N SER A 37 2.89 -1.69 15.01
CA SER A 37 4.33 -2.02 15.07
C SER A 37 5.11 -1.28 16.15
N ASP A 38 4.52 -0.31 16.81
CA ASP A 38 5.07 0.42 17.97
C ASP A 38 4.48 -0.07 19.30
N ALA A 39 3.55 -1.02 19.26
CA ALA A 39 2.94 -1.58 20.46
C ALA A 39 3.90 -2.51 21.21
N LYS A 40 3.75 -2.57 22.53
CA LYS A 40 4.40 -3.58 23.35
C LYS A 40 3.70 -4.93 23.12
N ILE A 41 4.45 -5.94 22.70
CA ILE A 41 3.93 -7.26 22.36
C ILE A 41 4.58 -8.30 23.28
N ASP A 42 3.76 -9.12 23.91
CA ASP A 42 4.19 -10.36 24.56
C ASP A 42 4.13 -11.49 23.53
N TYR A 43 5.29 -11.86 23.00
CA TYR A 43 5.39 -12.86 21.94
C TYR A 43 5.11 -14.28 22.42
N GLY A 44 5.18 -14.54 23.73
CA GLY A 44 4.90 -15.86 24.31
C GLY A 44 3.48 -16.35 24.07
N ASN A 45 2.57 -15.45 23.78
CA ASN A 45 1.16 -15.75 23.51
C ASN A 45 0.87 -16.15 22.06
N TYR A 46 1.88 -16.21 21.18
CA TYR A 46 1.69 -16.45 19.76
C TYR A 46 2.57 -17.58 19.24
N GLN A 47 2.14 -18.22 18.16
CA GLN A 47 2.88 -19.26 17.46
C GLN A 47 3.51 -18.75 16.15
N LEU A 48 2.97 -17.67 15.58
CA LEU A 48 3.40 -17.12 14.29
C LEU A 48 3.24 -15.59 14.28
N ILE A 49 4.17 -14.92 13.63
CA ILE A 49 4.04 -13.49 13.33
C ILE A 49 3.75 -13.32 11.84
N HIS A 50 2.68 -12.59 11.51
CA HIS A 50 2.39 -12.20 10.15
C HIS A 50 2.59 -10.70 9.98
N PHE A 51 3.60 -10.31 9.19
CA PHE A 51 3.88 -8.91 8.86
C PHE A 51 3.16 -8.49 7.58
N PHE A 52 2.67 -7.26 7.56
CA PHE A 52 2.09 -6.64 6.38
C PHE A 52 2.96 -5.47 5.93
N ASN A 53 3.32 -5.48 4.64
CA ASN A 53 4.12 -4.47 3.97
C ASN A 53 5.63 -4.51 4.27
N ILE A 54 6.41 -4.88 3.25
CA ILE A 54 7.88 -5.01 3.32
C ILE A 54 8.63 -3.68 3.31
N ILE A 55 7.96 -2.56 3.02
CA ILE A 55 8.61 -1.26 2.80
C ILE A 55 9.25 -0.67 4.07
N ARG A 56 8.94 -1.25 5.24
CA ARG A 56 9.49 -0.80 6.54
C ARG A 56 10.31 -1.90 7.23
N PRO A 57 11.44 -2.32 6.65
CA PRO A 57 12.23 -3.44 7.17
C PRO A 57 12.81 -3.20 8.57
N ASN A 58 13.06 -1.94 8.97
CA ASN A 58 13.51 -1.59 10.31
C ASN A 58 12.48 -1.96 11.38
N VAL A 59 11.20 -1.84 11.08
CA VAL A 59 10.11 -2.23 11.97
C VAL A 59 10.07 -3.75 12.14
N ILE A 60 10.10 -4.49 11.03
CA ILE A 60 10.10 -5.96 11.05
C ILE A 60 11.32 -6.46 11.81
N SER A 61 12.52 -5.95 11.50
CA SER A 61 13.75 -6.32 12.19
C SER A 61 13.72 -6.05 13.70
N TYR A 62 13.03 -5.02 14.15
CA TYR A 62 12.83 -4.72 15.56
C TYR A 62 12.08 -5.84 16.29
N HIS A 63 10.99 -6.36 15.69
CA HIS A 63 10.23 -7.47 16.26
C HIS A 63 10.99 -8.78 16.20
N LEU A 64 11.69 -9.06 15.10
CA LEU A 64 12.50 -10.27 14.94
C LEU A 64 13.67 -10.39 15.92
N LYS A 65 14.14 -9.28 16.49
CA LYS A 65 15.15 -9.30 17.56
C LYS A 65 14.58 -9.65 18.92
N ARG A 66 13.27 -9.54 19.09
CA ARG A 66 12.56 -9.76 20.36
C ARG A 66 11.77 -11.05 20.39
N SER A 67 11.73 -11.76 19.27
CA SER A 67 10.99 -13.00 19.12
C SER A 67 11.76 -13.98 18.24
N SER A 68 11.77 -15.24 18.65
CA SER A 68 12.25 -16.37 17.84
C SER A 68 11.13 -17.07 17.07
N LEU A 69 9.92 -16.51 17.08
CA LEU A 69 8.79 -17.11 16.39
C LEU A 69 9.00 -17.11 14.87
N PRO A 70 8.51 -18.14 14.17
CA PRO A 70 8.44 -18.12 12.72
C PRO A 70 7.58 -16.97 12.24
N TYR A 71 7.86 -16.47 11.04
CA TYR A 71 7.09 -15.36 10.50
C TYR A 71 6.85 -15.47 9.01
N VAL A 72 5.73 -14.91 8.60
CA VAL A 72 5.32 -14.77 7.20
C VAL A 72 5.11 -13.32 6.84
N ILE A 73 5.17 -12.97 5.55
CA ILE A 73 5.05 -11.60 5.08
C ILE A 73 4.08 -11.51 3.92
N SER A 74 2.96 -10.78 4.10
CA SER A 74 2.22 -10.20 2.98
C SER A 74 3.01 -9.00 2.47
N THR A 75 3.63 -9.12 1.30
CA THR A 75 4.68 -8.22 0.87
C THR A 75 4.18 -6.84 0.50
N ILE A 76 3.01 -6.72 -0.11
CA ILE A 76 2.36 -5.45 -0.53
C ILE A 76 3.37 -4.49 -1.17
N PHE A 77 4.15 -5.03 -2.12
CA PHE A 77 5.23 -4.28 -2.73
C PHE A 77 4.76 -3.52 -3.97
N VAL A 78 4.64 -2.21 -3.82
CA VAL A 78 4.36 -1.28 -4.93
C VAL A 78 5.61 -0.46 -5.23
N ASP A 79 6.09 -0.56 -6.46
CA ASP A 79 7.21 0.25 -6.91
C ASP A 79 6.71 1.59 -7.46
N TYR A 80 6.94 2.64 -6.69
CA TYR A 80 6.58 4.01 -7.06
C TYR A 80 7.68 4.75 -7.83
N SER A 81 8.83 4.12 -8.07
CA SER A 81 10.01 4.79 -8.62
C SER A 81 9.78 5.44 -9.98
N GLU A 82 9.02 4.80 -10.87
CA GLU A 82 8.71 5.37 -12.19
C GLU A 82 7.80 6.61 -12.09
N ILE A 83 6.82 6.58 -11.21
CA ILE A 83 5.88 7.70 -11.04
C ILE A 83 6.58 8.87 -10.35
N GLU A 84 7.34 8.58 -9.30
CA GLU A 84 8.13 9.58 -8.59
C GLU A 84 9.17 10.24 -9.49
N SER A 85 9.81 9.49 -10.39
CA SER A 85 10.82 10.04 -11.31
C SER A 85 10.22 11.01 -12.34
N LYS A 86 8.98 10.79 -12.78
CA LYS A 86 8.32 11.62 -13.81
C LYS A 86 7.72 12.91 -13.28
N HIS A 87 7.29 12.93 -12.02
CA HIS A 87 6.42 14.01 -11.49
C HIS A 87 7.05 14.84 -10.36
N ARG A 88 8.24 14.49 -9.88
CA ARG A 88 8.93 15.28 -8.86
C ARG A 88 9.75 16.43 -9.44
N PRO A 89 9.93 17.54 -8.68
CA PRO A 89 10.83 18.62 -9.05
C PRO A 89 12.24 18.11 -9.37
N TRP A 90 12.93 18.80 -10.26
CA TRP A 90 14.22 18.38 -10.79
C TRP A 90 15.30 18.00 -9.74
N PRO A 91 15.42 18.66 -8.56
CA PRO A 91 16.40 18.24 -7.56
C PRO A 91 16.16 16.83 -7.03
N PHE A 92 14.89 16.45 -6.84
CA PHE A 92 14.50 15.10 -6.40
C PHE A 92 14.71 14.05 -7.51
N ARG A 93 14.59 14.44 -8.77
CA ARG A 93 14.88 13.56 -9.92
C ARG A 93 16.36 13.23 -9.97
N LEU A 94 17.24 14.22 -9.82
CA LEU A 94 18.68 14.04 -9.76
C LEU A 94 19.09 13.16 -8.59
N LEU A 95 18.53 13.43 -7.40
CA LEU A 95 18.78 12.63 -6.20
C LEU A 95 18.32 11.17 -6.37
N ASN A 96 17.19 10.93 -7.02
CA ASN A 96 16.71 9.59 -7.33
C ASN A 96 17.60 8.86 -8.34
N GLN A 97 18.17 9.56 -9.32
CA GLN A 97 19.14 9.00 -10.27
C GLN A 97 20.44 8.59 -9.56
N LEU A 98 20.92 9.38 -8.62
CA LEU A 98 22.17 9.11 -7.90
C LEU A 98 22.03 8.01 -6.85
N LEU A 99 20.95 8.00 -6.09
CA LEU A 99 20.76 7.10 -4.95
C LEU A 99 19.89 5.88 -5.26
N GLY A 100 19.17 5.91 -6.38
CA GLY A 100 18.20 4.89 -6.74
C GLY A 100 17.01 4.82 -5.78
N ALA A 101 16.07 3.93 -6.06
CA ALA A 101 14.84 3.82 -5.31
C ALA A 101 15.05 3.37 -3.84
N ASP A 102 16.07 2.55 -3.56
CA ASP A 102 16.37 2.12 -2.19
C ASP A 102 17.01 3.23 -1.35
N GLY A 103 17.87 4.06 -1.97
CA GLY A 103 18.41 5.25 -1.33
C GLY A 103 17.32 6.28 -1.03
N MET A 104 16.35 6.44 -1.92
CA MET A 104 15.20 7.31 -1.69
C MET A 104 14.30 6.80 -0.54
N GLU A 105 14.05 5.50 -0.42
CA GLU A 105 13.32 4.94 0.71
C GLU A 105 14.08 5.11 2.03
N TYR A 106 15.41 5.00 1.98
CA TYR A 106 16.26 5.30 3.13
C TYR A 106 16.11 6.75 3.59
N ILE A 107 16.22 7.72 2.66
CA ILE A 107 16.03 9.16 2.96
C ILE A 107 14.60 9.43 3.47
N LYS A 108 13.57 8.84 2.87
CA LYS A 108 12.18 8.96 3.34
C LYS A 108 12.03 8.45 4.78
N THR A 109 12.75 7.40 5.14
CA THR A 109 12.72 6.86 6.52
C THR A 109 13.37 7.84 7.49
N LEU A 110 14.51 8.42 7.14
CA LEU A 110 15.17 9.47 7.95
C LEU A 110 14.29 10.72 8.05
N ALA A 111 13.70 11.17 6.94
CA ALA A 111 12.81 12.32 6.93
C ALA A 111 11.57 12.11 7.81
N ARG A 112 10.98 10.90 7.83
CA ARG A 112 9.88 10.54 8.74
C ARG A 112 10.30 10.58 10.20
N PHE A 113 11.50 10.12 10.50
CA PHE A 113 12.06 10.21 11.86
C PHE A 113 12.16 11.67 12.33
N PHE A 114 12.76 12.55 11.52
CA PHE A 114 12.96 13.97 11.90
C PHE A 114 11.68 14.81 11.85
N LYS A 115 10.79 14.56 10.86
CA LYS A 115 9.61 15.40 10.63
C LYS A 115 8.38 14.94 11.41
N ASN A 116 8.18 13.64 11.51
CA ASN A 116 6.96 13.06 12.07
C ASN A 116 7.18 12.36 13.40
N GLY A 117 8.41 12.31 13.92
CA GLY A 117 8.75 11.59 15.15
C GLY A 117 8.60 10.06 15.03
N GLU A 118 8.53 9.50 13.80
CA GLU A 118 8.47 8.06 13.64
C GLU A 118 9.78 7.42 14.07
N ALA A 119 9.76 6.61 15.12
CA ALA A 119 10.97 5.99 15.64
C ALA A 119 11.63 5.03 14.63
N ILE A 120 12.96 5.13 14.48
CA ILE A 120 13.77 4.10 13.86
C ILE A 120 13.98 3.01 14.91
N LEU A 121 13.13 2.00 14.90
CA LEU A 121 13.08 0.97 15.94
C LEU A 121 14.31 0.03 15.91
N ASP A 122 14.97 -0.11 14.78
CA ASP A 122 16.22 -0.86 14.63
C ASP A 122 17.33 0.02 14.05
N PHE A 123 18.25 0.48 14.90
CA PHE A 123 19.39 1.31 14.50
C PHE A 123 20.35 0.63 13.50
N ARG A 124 20.39 -0.69 13.42
CA ARG A 124 21.19 -1.40 12.39
C ARG A 124 20.76 -1.07 10.98
N TYR A 125 19.51 -0.60 10.80
CA TYR A 125 19.02 -0.10 9.54
C TYR A 125 19.87 1.05 8.98
N LEU A 126 20.41 1.91 9.86
CA LEU A 126 21.26 3.03 9.48
C LEU A 126 22.57 2.59 8.81
N TRP A 127 23.15 1.47 9.27
CA TRP A 127 24.38 0.90 8.71
C TRP A 127 24.14 -0.03 7.52
N ASN A 128 23.09 -0.82 7.57
CA ASN A 128 22.78 -1.78 6.52
C ASN A 128 22.18 -1.12 5.27
N GLY A 129 21.51 0.03 5.44
CA GLY A 129 20.72 0.66 4.41
C GLY A 129 19.43 -0.10 4.11
N HIS A 130 18.62 0.46 3.22
CA HIS A 130 17.27 -0.08 2.92
C HIS A 130 17.33 -1.46 2.27
N LYS A 131 18.07 -1.57 1.16
CA LYS A 131 18.13 -2.81 0.36
C LYS A 131 18.54 -4.04 1.16
N ARG A 132 19.67 -3.96 1.87
CA ARG A 132 20.15 -5.10 2.68
C ARG A 132 19.20 -5.45 3.82
N SER A 133 18.54 -4.44 4.40
CA SER A 133 17.56 -4.67 5.46
C SER A 133 16.32 -5.40 4.93
N VAL A 134 15.81 -5.03 3.73
CA VAL A 134 14.72 -5.75 3.07
C VAL A 134 15.14 -7.18 2.74
N GLU A 135 16.29 -7.38 2.10
CA GLU A 135 16.79 -8.72 1.74
C GLU A 135 16.94 -9.61 2.97
N LYS A 136 17.44 -9.09 4.09
CA LYS A 136 17.56 -9.83 5.33
C LYS A 136 16.20 -10.30 5.86
N VAL A 137 15.21 -9.41 5.84
CA VAL A 137 13.86 -9.72 6.29
C VAL A 137 13.18 -10.72 5.37
N LEU A 138 13.36 -10.58 4.05
CA LEU A 138 12.81 -11.54 3.08
C LEU A 138 13.43 -12.94 3.27
N LYS A 139 14.75 -13.03 3.41
CA LYS A 139 15.48 -14.31 3.55
C LYS A 139 15.15 -15.09 4.81
N GLY A 140 14.78 -14.40 5.88
CA GLY A 140 14.46 -15.07 7.15
C GLY A 140 12.99 -15.45 7.32
N ALA A 141 12.11 -15.08 6.38
CA ALA A 141 10.70 -15.45 6.44
C ALA A 141 10.50 -16.93 6.05
N GLU A 142 9.56 -17.59 6.72
CA GLU A 142 9.12 -18.94 6.35
C GLU A 142 8.39 -18.94 5.01
N LEU A 143 7.56 -17.90 4.76
CA LEU A 143 6.78 -17.80 3.55
C LEU A 143 6.54 -16.32 3.19
N LEU A 144 6.62 -16.02 1.90
CA LEU A 144 6.21 -14.73 1.33
C LEU A 144 4.86 -14.88 0.64
N LEU A 145 3.98 -13.90 0.87
CA LEU A 145 2.61 -13.87 0.38
C LEU A 145 2.38 -12.62 -0.49
N PRO A 146 2.95 -12.57 -1.72
CA PRO A 146 2.67 -11.48 -2.65
C PRO A 146 1.23 -11.56 -3.17
N ASN A 147 0.65 -10.41 -3.54
CA ASN A 147 -0.72 -10.35 -4.04
C ASN A 147 -0.85 -10.75 -5.53
N SER A 148 0.26 -10.85 -6.24
CA SER A 148 0.28 -11.24 -7.65
C SER A 148 1.66 -11.71 -8.10
N GLU A 149 1.71 -12.46 -9.19
CA GLU A 149 2.96 -12.82 -9.87
C GLU A 149 3.74 -11.57 -10.31
N SER A 150 3.05 -10.54 -10.74
CA SER A 150 3.68 -9.27 -11.13
C SER A 150 4.39 -8.60 -9.94
N GLU A 151 3.81 -8.63 -8.75
CA GLU A 151 4.43 -8.14 -7.52
C GLU A 151 5.67 -8.97 -7.17
N LEU A 152 5.54 -10.30 -7.18
CA LEU A 152 6.65 -11.22 -6.93
C LEU A 152 7.82 -10.99 -7.89
N ASN A 153 7.53 -10.82 -9.18
CA ASN A 153 8.56 -10.57 -10.18
C ASN A 153 9.26 -9.21 -9.97
N ARG A 154 8.54 -8.17 -9.51
CA ARG A 154 9.16 -6.90 -9.11
C ARG A 154 10.08 -7.08 -7.90
N LEU A 155 9.66 -7.83 -6.89
CA LEU A 155 10.47 -8.15 -5.72
C LEU A 155 11.76 -8.89 -6.12
N LYS A 156 11.65 -9.94 -6.93
CA LYS A 156 12.79 -10.75 -7.40
C LYS A 156 13.79 -9.94 -8.25
N ARG A 157 13.31 -8.99 -9.04
CA ARG A 157 14.18 -8.09 -9.81
C ARG A 157 14.98 -7.14 -8.93
N ARG A 158 14.43 -6.73 -7.78
CA ARG A 158 15.02 -5.72 -6.92
C ARG A 158 15.83 -6.29 -5.77
N TYR A 159 15.40 -7.40 -5.18
CA TYR A 159 15.96 -8.00 -3.98
C TYR A 159 16.37 -9.45 -4.20
N ARG A 160 17.45 -9.88 -3.50
CA ARG A 160 17.97 -11.24 -3.57
C ARG A 160 17.42 -12.07 -2.41
N PHE A 161 16.58 -13.05 -2.71
CA PHE A 161 16.04 -14.03 -1.76
C PHE A 161 15.68 -15.33 -2.47
N SER A 162 15.64 -16.41 -1.71
CA SER A 162 15.22 -17.76 -2.16
C SER A 162 14.07 -18.32 -1.32
N THR A 163 13.47 -17.47 -0.48
CA THR A 163 12.38 -17.82 0.42
C THR A 163 11.19 -18.38 -0.35
N PRO A 164 10.56 -19.46 0.14
CA PRO A 164 9.32 -19.97 -0.41
C PRO A 164 8.25 -18.87 -0.50
N HIS A 165 7.41 -18.96 -1.52
CA HIS A 165 6.35 -17.97 -1.72
C HIS A 165 5.08 -18.63 -2.24
N ARG A 166 3.95 -18.00 -1.95
CA ARG A 166 2.65 -18.33 -2.50
C ARG A 166 1.90 -17.04 -2.83
N VAL A 167 1.46 -16.92 -4.07
CA VAL A 167 0.61 -15.78 -4.46
C VAL A 167 -0.76 -15.92 -3.80
N VAL A 168 -1.15 -14.86 -3.06
CA VAL A 168 -2.46 -14.75 -2.42
C VAL A 168 -3.13 -13.48 -2.95
N PRO A 169 -3.95 -13.60 -4.01
CA PRO A 169 -4.64 -12.45 -4.60
C PRO A 169 -5.54 -11.75 -3.58
N ASN A 170 -5.64 -10.42 -3.72
CA ASN A 170 -6.65 -9.68 -2.99
C ASN A 170 -8.04 -10.14 -3.42
N ALA A 171 -8.87 -10.49 -2.44
CA ALA A 171 -10.25 -10.88 -2.67
C ALA A 171 -11.19 -9.69 -2.43
N VAL A 172 -12.40 -9.82 -2.94
CA VAL A 172 -13.52 -8.92 -2.65
C VAL A 172 -14.66 -9.73 -2.02
N ASN A 173 -15.36 -9.12 -1.09
CA ASN A 173 -16.55 -9.75 -0.53
C ASN A 173 -17.66 -9.75 -1.57
N GLN A 174 -18.01 -10.93 -2.07
CA GLN A 174 -19.04 -11.10 -3.10
C GLN A 174 -20.42 -10.57 -2.67
N ALA A 175 -20.69 -10.48 -1.36
CA ALA A 175 -21.95 -9.94 -0.88
C ALA A 175 -22.18 -8.47 -1.27
N PHE A 176 -21.10 -7.69 -1.47
CA PHE A 176 -21.20 -6.31 -1.97
C PHE A 176 -21.56 -6.22 -3.47
N PHE A 177 -21.39 -7.32 -4.21
CA PHE A 177 -21.61 -7.37 -5.65
C PHE A 177 -22.79 -8.25 -6.05
N LYS A 178 -23.55 -8.77 -5.07
CA LYS A 178 -24.81 -9.43 -5.37
C LYS A 178 -25.78 -8.38 -5.88
N ASP A 179 -26.23 -8.59 -7.11
CA ASP A 179 -27.17 -7.73 -7.80
C ASP A 179 -28.44 -7.56 -6.93
N GLN A 180 -28.70 -6.36 -6.48
CA GLN A 180 -29.93 -6.01 -5.76
C GLN A 180 -31.06 -5.72 -6.78
N GLY A 181 -31.35 -6.71 -7.60
CA GLY A 181 -32.42 -6.65 -8.60
C GLY A 181 -31.93 -6.11 -9.94
N GLN A 182 -32.02 -6.93 -10.94
CA GLN A 182 -31.91 -6.54 -12.33
C GLN A 182 -33.10 -5.64 -12.66
N ASN A 183 -32.91 -4.34 -12.64
CA ASN A 183 -33.74 -3.47 -13.46
C ASN A 183 -33.30 -3.71 -14.92
N GLU A 184 -34.01 -4.57 -15.61
CA GLU A 184 -33.74 -5.00 -16.98
C GLU A 184 -33.97 -3.93 -18.05
N GLU A 185 -34.11 -2.68 -17.68
CA GLU A 185 -33.98 -1.62 -18.65
C GLU A 185 -32.50 -1.31 -18.83
N ALA A 186 -31.89 -1.97 -19.81
CA ALA A 186 -30.57 -1.65 -20.34
C ALA A 186 -30.61 -0.26 -21.00
N SER A 187 -30.90 0.77 -20.21
CA SER A 187 -30.60 2.13 -20.60
C SER A 187 -29.09 2.22 -20.82
N VAL A 188 -28.68 2.71 -21.98
CA VAL A 188 -27.27 2.93 -22.30
C VAL A 188 -26.62 3.63 -21.12
N ARG A 189 -25.82 2.88 -20.34
CA ARG A 189 -25.16 3.45 -19.15
C ARG A 189 -24.14 4.48 -19.62
N SER A 190 -24.47 5.75 -19.49
CA SER A 190 -23.64 6.88 -19.91
C SER A 190 -22.76 7.44 -18.78
N SER A 191 -22.74 6.79 -17.60
CA SER A 191 -21.97 7.26 -16.45
C SER A 191 -20.83 6.31 -16.08
N ILE A 192 -19.68 6.92 -15.79
CA ILE A 192 -18.44 6.27 -15.32
C ILE A 192 -18.25 6.61 -13.86
N LEU A 193 -18.02 5.61 -13.02
CA LEU A 193 -17.71 5.78 -11.60
C LEU A 193 -16.23 5.49 -11.35
N CYS A 194 -15.53 6.41 -10.69
CA CYS A 194 -14.16 6.21 -10.23
C CYS A 194 -14.09 6.39 -8.70
N VAL A 195 -13.89 5.30 -7.98
CA VAL A 195 -13.80 5.28 -6.51
C VAL A 195 -12.34 5.10 -6.11
N ALA A 196 -11.69 6.18 -5.68
CA ALA A 196 -10.31 6.13 -5.21
C ALA A 196 -9.92 7.44 -4.50
N ARG A 197 -8.92 7.40 -3.63
CA ARG A 197 -8.23 8.62 -3.21
C ARG A 197 -7.70 9.36 -4.45
N ILE A 198 -7.84 10.67 -4.45
CA ILE A 198 -7.33 11.47 -5.58
C ILE A 198 -5.84 11.70 -5.37
N GLU A 199 -5.06 11.00 -6.17
CA GLU A 199 -3.59 10.97 -6.11
C GLU A 199 -3.00 10.58 -7.46
N MET A 200 -1.79 11.04 -7.74
CA MET A 200 -1.15 10.89 -9.06
C MET A 200 -1.10 9.45 -9.56
N ILE A 201 -0.88 8.48 -8.66
CA ILE A 201 -0.78 7.07 -9.02
C ILE A 201 -2.11 6.49 -9.53
N LYS A 202 -3.24 7.10 -9.17
CA LYS A 202 -4.56 6.69 -9.64
C LYS A 202 -4.94 7.29 -10.99
N ASN A 203 -4.13 8.24 -11.48
CA ASN A 203 -4.18 8.79 -12.83
C ASN A 203 -5.52 9.45 -13.24
N GLN A 204 -6.27 9.99 -12.25
CA GLN A 204 -7.57 10.63 -12.50
C GLN A 204 -7.48 11.77 -13.51
N LEU A 205 -6.36 12.49 -13.57
CA LEU A 205 -6.18 13.59 -14.51
C LEU A 205 -6.33 13.14 -15.97
N ASN A 206 -5.75 12.00 -16.33
CA ASN A 206 -5.87 11.45 -17.67
C ASN A 206 -7.28 10.87 -17.93
N LEU A 207 -7.92 10.30 -16.90
CA LEU A 207 -9.32 9.88 -17.00
C LEU A 207 -10.24 11.07 -17.27
N ILE A 208 -10.08 12.18 -16.56
CA ILE A 208 -10.83 13.42 -16.79
C ILE A 208 -10.64 13.92 -18.22
N LYS A 209 -9.39 14.02 -18.68
CA LYS A 209 -9.08 14.45 -20.04
C LYS A 209 -9.72 13.55 -21.12
N ALA A 210 -9.73 12.24 -20.87
CA ALA A 210 -10.36 11.29 -21.80
C ALA A 210 -11.89 11.45 -21.84
N VAL A 211 -12.52 11.66 -20.68
CA VAL A 211 -13.98 11.79 -20.58
C VAL A 211 -14.48 13.15 -21.06
N ASN A 212 -13.72 14.23 -20.89
CA ASN A 212 -14.08 15.58 -21.34
C ASN A 212 -14.44 15.65 -22.84
N GLN A 213 -13.95 14.70 -23.64
CA GLN A 213 -14.16 14.64 -25.09
C GLN A 213 -15.31 13.69 -25.48
N THR A 214 -16.11 13.26 -24.52
CA THR A 214 -17.19 12.29 -24.71
C THR A 214 -18.51 12.78 -24.13
N SER A 215 -19.60 12.08 -24.43
CA SER A 215 -20.90 12.28 -23.80
C SER A 215 -21.07 11.55 -22.45
N PHE A 216 -20.05 10.85 -21.98
CA PHE A 216 -20.11 10.17 -20.70
C PHE A 216 -20.02 11.13 -19.52
N GLU A 217 -20.79 10.88 -18.48
CA GLU A 217 -20.62 11.55 -17.18
C GLU A 217 -19.55 10.81 -16.36
N LEU A 218 -18.65 11.54 -15.71
CA LEU A 218 -17.68 10.99 -14.79
C LEU A 218 -17.97 11.44 -13.35
N ARG A 219 -18.15 10.47 -12.46
CA ARG A 219 -18.32 10.70 -11.02
C ARG A 219 -17.10 10.20 -10.27
N LEU A 220 -16.41 11.12 -9.58
CA LEU A 220 -15.21 10.83 -8.77
C LEU A 220 -15.59 10.80 -7.30
N ILE A 221 -15.44 9.63 -6.66
CA ILE A 221 -15.64 9.41 -5.22
C ILE A 221 -14.27 9.27 -4.57
N GLY A 222 -13.99 10.12 -3.60
CA GLY A 222 -12.77 10.13 -2.81
C GLY A 222 -12.27 11.54 -2.52
N LYS A 223 -11.37 11.64 -1.56
CA LYS A 223 -10.71 12.90 -1.20
C LYS A 223 -9.25 12.90 -1.67
N ALA A 224 -8.65 14.09 -1.70
CA ALA A 224 -7.22 14.22 -1.97
C ALA A 224 -6.41 13.40 -0.95
N ALA A 225 -5.44 12.62 -1.44
CA ALA A 225 -4.50 11.95 -0.56
C ALA A 225 -3.60 12.99 0.15
N PRO A 226 -3.05 12.68 1.34
CA PRO A 226 -2.07 13.55 1.99
C PRO A 226 -0.95 13.96 1.00
N ASN A 227 -0.60 15.25 0.97
CA ASN A 227 0.37 15.86 0.05
C ASN A 227 0.00 15.82 -1.45
N HIS A 228 -1.26 15.57 -1.81
CA HIS A 228 -1.75 15.56 -3.19
C HIS A 228 -2.81 16.65 -3.45
N GLN A 229 -2.89 17.68 -2.63
CA GLN A 229 -3.86 18.77 -2.80
C GLN A 229 -3.64 19.52 -4.13
N GLU A 230 -2.39 19.79 -4.50
CA GLU A 230 -2.05 20.43 -5.77
C GLU A 230 -2.53 19.59 -6.98
N TYR A 231 -2.37 18.26 -6.91
CA TYR A 231 -2.88 17.36 -7.94
C TYR A 231 -4.41 17.37 -8.01
N TYR A 232 -5.08 17.45 -6.87
CA TYR A 232 -6.53 17.55 -6.80
C TYR A 232 -7.04 18.84 -7.44
N GLU A 233 -6.42 19.99 -7.13
CA GLU A 233 -6.79 21.27 -7.74
C GLU A 233 -6.53 21.25 -9.26
N LYS A 234 -5.47 20.61 -9.71
CA LYS A 234 -5.21 20.40 -11.13
C LYS A 234 -6.31 19.55 -11.78
N CYS A 235 -6.77 18.49 -11.13
CA CYS A 235 -7.88 17.67 -11.61
C CYS A 235 -9.18 18.51 -11.74
N LYS A 236 -9.49 19.34 -10.74
CA LYS A 236 -10.65 20.24 -10.79
C LYS A 236 -10.57 21.26 -11.93
N LYS A 237 -9.39 21.84 -12.15
CA LYS A 237 -9.17 22.83 -13.22
C LYS A 237 -9.36 22.23 -14.62
N GLU A 238 -9.01 20.95 -14.79
CA GLU A 238 -9.13 20.24 -16.07
C GLU A 238 -10.52 19.64 -16.29
N ALA A 239 -11.36 19.57 -15.24
CA ALA A 239 -12.67 18.94 -15.31
C ALA A 239 -13.66 19.76 -16.17
N GLY A 240 -14.26 19.09 -17.13
CA GLY A 240 -15.39 19.62 -17.93
C GLY A 240 -16.72 19.56 -17.16
N ALA A 241 -17.78 20.07 -17.78
CA ALA A 241 -19.13 20.10 -17.19
C ALA A 241 -19.70 18.69 -16.89
N ASN A 242 -19.18 17.66 -17.56
CA ASN A 242 -19.57 16.27 -17.40
C ASN A 242 -18.77 15.51 -16.31
N VAL A 243 -17.97 16.21 -15.49
CA VAL A 243 -17.17 15.62 -14.41
C VAL A 243 -17.63 16.16 -13.06
N THR A 244 -18.02 15.26 -12.16
CA THR A 244 -18.50 15.60 -10.81
C THR A 244 -17.60 14.98 -9.74
N PHE A 245 -17.16 15.81 -8.78
CA PHE A 245 -16.43 15.37 -7.58
C PHE A 245 -17.40 15.25 -6.41
N LEU A 246 -17.63 14.02 -5.95
CA LEU A 246 -18.58 13.72 -4.87
C LEU A 246 -17.93 13.74 -3.47
N GLY A 247 -16.61 13.92 -3.39
CA GLY A 247 -15.90 13.84 -2.13
C GLY A 247 -15.79 12.41 -1.60
N GLN A 248 -15.52 12.27 -0.31
CA GLN A 248 -15.53 10.96 0.35
C GLN A 248 -16.98 10.66 0.77
N LEU A 249 -17.48 9.51 0.38
CA LEU A 249 -18.73 8.95 0.89
C LEU A 249 -18.40 7.91 1.96
N ASP A 250 -19.27 7.80 2.97
CA ASP A 250 -19.18 6.83 4.07
C ASP A 250 -19.74 5.47 3.66
#